data_85e05ed8a4160ac83c7b3a3af3514b8a
#
_entry.id   85e05ed8a4160ac83c7b3a3af3514b8a
#
_cell.length_a   1.000
_cell.length_b   1.000
_cell.length_c   1.000
_cell.angle_alpha   90.00
_cell.angle_beta   90.00
_cell.angle_gamma   90.00
#
_symmetry.space_group_name_H-M   'P 1'
#
loop_
_entity.id
_entity.type
_entity.pdbx_description
1 polymer ?
#
loop_
_entity_poly.entity_id
_entity_poly.type
_entity_poly.pdbx_seq_one_letter_code
_entity_poly.pdbx_strand_id
1 'polypeptide(L)'
;MNIRAATQNDLPTLALLWQEKIVLQAEPRYTATTERWINAAALWLNDPRCAVLTAENDGHCVGYVVGWIQPMPGLAGDALGMITEFAIDAHSYQGGVGRALVESMREWYAERGVTAITAWASRRSAVEQAFWRSVGAMDWMECLWIKS
;
A
#
# COMPACT_ATOMS: atom_id res chain seq x y z
N MET A 1 -13.91 -11.88 5.86
CA MET A 1 -13.03 -10.84 5.28
C MET A 1 -12.94 -11.04 3.78
N ASN A 2 -13.10 -9.99 3.02
CA ASN A 2 -13.05 -9.99 1.57
C ASN A 2 -11.99 -8.99 1.08
N ILE A 3 -11.09 -9.42 0.19
CA ILE A 3 -10.13 -8.53 -0.48
C ILE A 3 -10.61 -8.35 -1.91
N ARG A 4 -10.73 -7.12 -2.35
CA ARG A 4 -11.21 -6.77 -3.70
C ARG A 4 -10.54 -5.51 -4.23
N ALA A 5 -10.65 -5.29 -5.52
CA ALA A 5 -10.26 -4.00 -6.10
C ALA A 5 -11.12 -2.88 -5.51
N ALA A 6 -10.48 -1.78 -5.20
CA ALA A 6 -11.19 -0.59 -4.74
C ALA A 6 -11.96 0.07 -5.89
N THR A 7 -13.04 0.71 -5.54
CA THR A 7 -13.87 1.51 -6.44
C THR A 7 -13.84 2.98 -6.02
N GLN A 8 -14.39 3.84 -6.87
CA GLN A 8 -14.51 5.27 -6.56
C GLN A 8 -15.26 5.52 -5.23
N ASN A 9 -16.23 4.67 -4.91
CA ASN A 9 -17.02 4.78 -3.68
C ASN A 9 -16.22 4.48 -2.40
N ASP A 10 -15.11 3.75 -2.52
CA ASP A 10 -14.25 3.43 -1.39
C ASP A 10 -13.30 4.57 -1.01
N LEU A 11 -12.97 5.44 -1.97
CA LEU A 11 -11.91 6.45 -1.81
C LEU A 11 -12.05 7.36 -0.59
N PRO A 12 -13.23 7.85 -0.22
CA PRO A 12 -13.37 8.66 1.00
C PRO A 12 -12.93 7.92 2.27
N THR A 13 -13.28 6.64 2.38
CA THR A 13 -12.88 5.82 3.53
C THR A 13 -11.39 5.51 3.52
N LEU A 14 -10.84 5.16 2.36
CA LEU A 14 -9.40 4.93 2.21
C LEU A 14 -8.58 6.18 2.53
N ALA A 15 -9.06 7.35 2.13
CA ALA A 15 -8.40 8.62 2.42
C ALA A 15 -8.32 8.90 3.94
N LEU A 16 -9.34 8.50 4.70
CA LEU A 16 -9.32 8.62 6.16
C LEU A 16 -8.29 7.68 6.79
N LEU A 17 -8.19 6.45 6.31
CA LEU A 17 -7.15 5.50 6.76
C LEU A 17 -5.75 6.02 6.44
N TRP A 18 -5.56 6.58 5.26
CA TRP A 18 -4.30 7.21 4.86
C TRP A 18 -3.95 8.39 5.77
N GLN A 19 -4.89 9.28 6.03
CA GLN A 19 -4.68 10.46 6.88
C GLN A 19 -4.34 10.06 8.32
N GLU A 20 -5.04 9.09 8.89
CA GLU A 20 -4.76 8.55 10.22
C GLU A 20 -3.33 8.02 10.31
N LYS A 21 -2.91 7.23 9.33
CA LYS A 21 -1.55 6.70 9.26
C LYS A 21 -0.49 7.82 9.23
N ILE A 22 -0.69 8.86 8.41
CA ILE A 22 0.25 9.97 8.28
C ILE A 22 0.35 10.78 9.58
N VAL A 23 -0.77 11.01 10.24
CA VAL A 23 -0.79 11.67 11.56
C VAL A 23 -0.04 10.85 12.60
N LEU A 24 -0.26 9.54 12.65
CA LEU A 24 0.44 8.64 13.57
C LEU A 24 1.94 8.58 13.31
N GLN A 25 2.37 8.62 12.08
CA GLN A 25 3.79 8.62 11.71
C GLN A 25 4.48 9.97 11.91
N ALA A 26 3.71 11.04 12.10
CA ALA A 26 4.21 12.40 12.28
C ALA A 26 5.24 12.82 11.22
N GLU A 27 5.01 12.45 9.96
CA GLU A 27 5.91 12.77 8.85
C GLU A 27 5.67 14.22 8.39
N PRO A 28 6.64 15.14 8.60
CA PRO A 28 6.43 16.57 8.37
C PRO A 28 6.36 16.94 6.88
N ARG A 29 6.76 16.05 5.99
CA ARG A 29 6.76 16.28 4.53
C ARG A 29 5.37 16.15 3.92
N TYR A 30 4.47 15.43 4.58
CA TYR A 30 3.11 15.32 4.12
C TYR A 30 2.27 16.51 4.60
N THR A 31 1.72 17.23 3.66
CA THR A 31 0.63 18.18 3.92
C THR A 31 -0.68 17.45 3.66
N ALA A 32 -1.13 16.71 4.67
CA ALA A 32 -2.22 15.77 4.51
C ALA A 32 -3.54 16.49 4.20
N THR A 33 -4.05 16.32 2.98
CA THR A 33 -5.42 16.64 2.63
C THR A 33 -6.06 15.40 1.99
N THR A 34 -7.17 14.96 2.54
CA THR A 34 -7.92 13.82 2.00
C THR A 34 -8.40 14.08 0.57
N GLU A 35 -8.76 15.31 0.26
CA GLU A 35 -9.17 15.72 -1.09
C GLU A 35 -8.07 15.46 -2.13
N ARG A 36 -6.83 15.85 -1.85
CA ARG A 36 -5.71 15.61 -2.74
C ARG A 36 -5.45 14.13 -2.94
N TRP A 37 -5.53 13.37 -1.87
CA TRP A 37 -5.37 11.92 -1.93
C TRP A 37 -6.46 11.29 -2.79
N ILE A 38 -7.73 11.65 -2.59
CA ILE A 38 -8.86 11.13 -3.38
C ILE A 38 -8.68 11.44 -4.87
N ASN A 39 -8.30 12.68 -5.20
CA ASN A 39 -8.09 13.09 -6.58
C ASN A 39 -6.97 12.27 -7.26
N ALA A 40 -5.86 12.03 -6.55
CA ALA A 40 -4.79 11.18 -7.05
C ALA A 40 -5.24 9.72 -7.20
N ALA A 41 -5.87 9.16 -6.18
CA ALA A 41 -6.32 7.77 -6.16
C ALA A 41 -7.38 7.49 -7.24
N ALA A 42 -8.22 8.45 -7.57
CA ALA A 42 -9.16 8.32 -8.67
C ALA A 42 -8.47 8.05 -10.02
N LEU A 43 -7.29 8.63 -10.24
CA LEU A 43 -6.47 8.35 -11.42
C LEU A 43 -5.82 6.96 -11.34
N TRP A 44 -5.39 6.54 -10.16
CA TRP A 44 -4.76 5.23 -9.97
C TRP A 44 -5.71 4.07 -10.29
N LEU A 45 -7.00 4.22 -9.98
CA LEU A 45 -8.01 3.19 -10.27
C LEU A 45 -8.11 2.83 -11.75
N ASN A 46 -7.74 3.76 -12.64
CA ASN A 46 -7.80 3.59 -14.08
C ASN A 46 -6.42 3.34 -14.73
N ASP A 47 -5.35 3.28 -13.94
CA ASP A 47 -4.00 3.00 -14.46
C ASP A 47 -3.74 1.49 -14.42
N PRO A 48 -3.47 0.84 -15.59
CA PRO A 48 -3.22 -0.60 -15.63
C PRO A 48 -1.96 -1.05 -14.91
N ARG A 49 -1.06 -0.11 -14.58
CA ARG A 49 0.17 -0.38 -13.82
C ARG A 49 -0.04 -0.29 -12.31
N CYS A 50 -1.23 0.10 -11.87
CA CYS A 50 -1.55 0.30 -10.47
C CYS A 50 -2.68 -0.63 -10.03
N ALA A 51 -2.57 -1.17 -8.83
CA ALA A 51 -3.68 -1.80 -8.14
C ALA A 51 -3.93 -1.08 -6.81
N VAL A 52 -5.18 -0.80 -6.55
CA VAL A 52 -5.67 -0.38 -5.24
C VAL A 52 -6.60 -1.48 -4.75
N LEU A 53 -6.16 -2.21 -3.73
CA LEU A 53 -6.97 -3.28 -3.13
C LEU A 53 -7.46 -2.84 -1.76
N THR A 54 -8.69 -3.16 -1.45
CA THR A 54 -9.30 -2.89 -0.15
C THR A 54 -9.70 -4.18 0.55
N ALA A 55 -9.55 -4.19 1.87
CA ALA A 55 -10.03 -5.25 2.74
C ALA A 55 -11.35 -4.82 3.36
N GLU A 56 -12.34 -5.67 3.23
CA GLU A 56 -13.68 -5.46 3.77
C GLU A 56 -14.01 -6.55 4.79
N ASN A 57 -14.49 -6.15 5.95
CA ASN A 57 -14.96 -7.03 6.99
C ASN A 57 -16.34 -6.57 7.46
N ASP A 58 -17.33 -7.46 7.41
CA ASP A 58 -18.72 -7.17 7.76
C ASP A 58 -19.28 -5.91 7.06
N GLY A 59 -18.94 -5.72 5.79
CA GLY A 59 -19.39 -4.59 4.99
C GLY A 59 -18.65 -3.28 5.24
N HIS A 60 -17.60 -3.30 6.08
CA HIS A 60 -16.79 -2.12 6.40
C HIS A 60 -15.37 -2.27 5.84
N CYS A 61 -14.87 -1.22 5.22
CA CYS A 61 -13.47 -1.16 4.81
C CYS A 61 -12.57 -1.05 6.03
N VAL A 62 -11.64 -2.01 6.20
CA VAL A 62 -10.72 -2.10 7.34
C VAL A 62 -9.25 -1.96 6.96
N GLY A 63 -8.96 -1.77 5.69
CA GLY A 63 -7.59 -1.57 5.24
C GLY A 63 -7.47 -1.48 3.73
N TYR A 64 -6.31 -1.03 3.25
CA TYR A 64 -6.01 -0.99 1.82
C TYR A 64 -4.52 -1.13 1.56
N VAL A 65 -4.20 -1.43 0.31
CA VAL A 65 -2.84 -1.46 -0.22
C VAL A 65 -2.83 -0.88 -1.63
N VAL A 66 -1.79 -0.12 -1.95
CA VAL A 66 -1.53 0.40 -3.29
C VAL A 66 -0.22 -0.18 -3.80
N GLY A 67 -0.27 -0.80 -4.97
CA GLY A 67 0.88 -1.38 -5.64
C GLY A 67 1.03 -0.85 -7.06
N TRP A 68 2.28 -0.64 -7.47
CA TRP A 68 2.66 -0.18 -8.79
C TRP A 68 3.59 -1.16 -9.48
N ILE A 69 3.57 -1.18 -10.81
CA ILE A 69 4.56 -1.86 -11.63
C ILE A 69 5.45 -0.80 -12.27
N GLN A 70 6.73 -0.90 -11.96
CA GLN A 70 7.77 -0.02 -12.51
C GLN A 70 8.65 -0.82 -13.48
N PRO A 71 8.87 -0.36 -14.72
CA PRO A 71 9.88 -0.97 -15.57
C PRO A 71 11.25 -0.94 -14.90
N MET A 72 11.91 -2.10 -14.84
CA MET A 72 13.23 -2.23 -14.22
C MET A 72 14.02 -3.28 -14.99
N PRO A 73 14.69 -2.86 -16.10
CA PRO A 73 15.52 -3.79 -16.90
C PRO A 73 16.60 -4.45 -16.05
N GLY A 74 16.76 -5.75 -16.22
CA GLY A 74 17.72 -6.55 -15.47
C GLY A 74 17.16 -7.33 -14.28
N LEU A 75 15.98 -6.99 -13.79
CA LEU A 75 15.24 -7.86 -12.89
C LEU A 75 14.46 -8.93 -13.66
N ALA A 76 14.10 -10.02 -12.99
CA ALA A 76 13.25 -11.03 -13.60
C ALA A 76 11.94 -10.41 -14.08
N GLY A 77 11.60 -10.61 -15.38
CA GLY A 77 10.43 -9.99 -16.00
C GLY A 77 10.59 -8.51 -16.32
N ASP A 78 11.80 -7.96 -16.18
CA ASP A 78 12.13 -6.55 -16.45
C ASP A 78 11.19 -5.54 -15.75
N ALA A 79 10.72 -5.91 -14.58
CA ALA A 79 9.78 -5.10 -13.81
C ALA A 79 10.01 -5.23 -12.31
N LEU A 80 9.66 -4.17 -11.59
CA LEU A 80 9.63 -4.11 -10.15
C LEU A 80 8.21 -3.79 -9.67
N GLY A 81 7.67 -4.63 -8.80
CA GLY A 81 6.47 -4.31 -8.04
C GLY A 81 6.82 -3.43 -6.85
N MET A 82 6.07 -2.35 -6.66
CA MET A 82 6.29 -1.40 -5.57
C MET A 82 5.01 -1.21 -4.79
N ILE A 83 4.97 -1.69 -3.57
CA ILE A 83 3.88 -1.35 -2.63
C ILE A 83 4.24 0.00 -1.99
N THR A 84 3.51 1.03 -2.37
CA THR A 84 3.80 2.41 -1.99
C THR A 84 2.93 2.93 -0.86
N GLU A 85 1.75 2.34 -0.70
CA GLU A 85 0.85 2.67 0.40
C GLU A 85 0.22 1.42 0.99
N PHE A 86 0.06 1.44 2.29
CA PHE A 86 -0.53 0.37 3.06
C PHE A 86 -1.05 0.93 4.38
N ALA A 87 -2.32 0.76 4.64
CA ALA A 87 -2.90 1.16 5.91
C ALA A 87 -4.00 0.19 6.34
N ILE A 88 -4.07 -0.04 7.64
CA ILE A 88 -5.09 -0.88 8.27
C ILE A 88 -5.71 -0.07 9.41
N ASP A 89 -7.03 -0.17 9.54
CA ASP A 89 -7.73 0.37 10.69
C ASP A 89 -7.14 -0.15 12.01
N ALA A 90 -6.90 0.75 12.95
CA ALA A 90 -6.21 0.45 14.22
C ALA A 90 -6.87 -0.69 15.02
N HIS A 91 -8.19 -0.84 14.92
CA HIS A 91 -8.93 -1.90 15.60
C HIS A 91 -8.84 -3.27 14.91
N SER A 92 -8.26 -3.31 13.70
CA SER A 92 -8.21 -4.50 12.84
C SER A 92 -6.80 -5.09 12.69
N TYR A 93 -5.80 -4.57 13.40
CA TYR A 93 -4.39 -4.99 13.25
C TYR A 93 -4.14 -6.48 13.50
N GLN A 94 -4.88 -7.08 14.41
CA GLN A 94 -4.68 -8.48 14.81
C GLN A 94 -5.50 -9.48 14.00
N GLY A 95 -6.34 -9.01 13.09
CA GLY A 95 -7.27 -9.85 12.32
C GLY A 95 -6.70 -10.49 11.06
N GLY A 96 -5.39 -10.41 10.81
CA GLY A 96 -4.78 -10.95 9.60
C GLY A 96 -5.04 -10.14 8.33
N VAL A 97 -5.64 -8.99 8.45
CA VAL A 97 -6.00 -8.09 7.34
C VAL A 97 -4.77 -7.72 6.51
N GLY A 98 -3.69 -7.33 7.18
CA GLY A 98 -2.45 -6.93 6.50
C GLY A 98 -1.84 -8.05 5.68
N ARG A 99 -1.78 -9.25 6.24
CA ARG A 99 -1.27 -10.42 5.53
C ARG A 99 -2.12 -10.75 4.32
N ALA A 100 -3.44 -10.71 4.45
CA ALA A 100 -4.36 -10.97 3.33
C ALA A 100 -4.21 -9.95 2.20
N LEU A 101 -4.07 -8.65 2.53
CA LEU A 101 -3.80 -7.60 1.55
C LEU A 101 -2.49 -7.82 0.80
N VAL A 102 -1.41 -8.18 1.52
CA VAL A 102 -0.11 -8.45 0.90
C VAL A 102 -0.17 -9.68 0.00
N GLU A 103 -0.82 -10.76 0.42
CA GLU A 103 -0.98 -11.95 -0.42
C GLU A 103 -1.77 -11.65 -1.70
N SER A 104 -2.89 -10.95 -1.59
CA SER A 104 -3.67 -10.56 -2.77
C SER A 104 -2.87 -9.65 -3.71
N MET A 105 -2.02 -8.77 -3.18
CA MET A 105 -1.14 -7.95 -4.00
C MET A 105 -0.04 -8.79 -4.67
N ARG A 106 0.51 -9.80 -3.98
CA ARG A 106 1.46 -10.75 -4.58
C ARG A 106 0.83 -11.50 -5.75
N GLU A 107 -0.40 -11.97 -5.59
CA GLU A 107 -1.16 -12.63 -6.66
C GLU A 107 -1.35 -11.70 -7.86
N TRP A 108 -1.74 -10.45 -7.61
CA TRP A 108 -1.90 -9.44 -8.66
C TRP A 108 -0.60 -9.21 -9.46
N TYR A 109 0.54 -9.13 -8.78
CA TYR A 109 1.84 -9.04 -9.44
C TYR A 109 2.21 -10.31 -10.22
N ALA A 110 1.99 -11.47 -9.62
CA ALA A 110 2.30 -12.76 -10.24
C ALA A 110 1.54 -12.98 -11.55
N GLU A 111 0.27 -12.63 -11.59
CA GLU A 111 -0.56 -12.68 -12.81
C GLU A 111 0.01 -11.83 -13.95
N ARG A 112 0.85 -10.84 -13.64
CA ARG A 112 1.49 -9.93 -14.59
C ARG A 112 2.97 -10.22 -14.80
N GLY A 113 3.44 -11.37 -14.31
CA GLY A 113 4.84 -11.79 -14.45
C GLY A 113 5.84 -11.01 -13.60
N VAL A 114 5.36 -10.26 -12.61
CA VAL A 114 6.21 -9.48 -11.70
C VAL A 114 6.51 -10.29 -10.46
N THR A 115 7.77 -10.63 -10.23
CA THR A 115 8.23 -11.45 -9.12
C THR A 115 9.11 -10.71 -8.11
N ALA A 116 9.76 -9.63 -8.53
CA ALA A 116 10.50 -8.74 -7.65
C ALA A 116 9.54 -7.69 -7.09
N ILE A 117 9.29 -7.74 -5.77
CA ILE A 117 8.32 -6.88 -5.09
C ILE A 117 9.02 -6.17 -3.94
N THR A 118 8.83 -4.87 -3.85
CA THR A 118 9.30 -4.02 -2.75
C THR A 118 8.14 -3.38 -2.04
N ALA A 119 8.37 -2.94 -0.81
CA ALA A 119 7.40 -2.17 -0.05
C ALA A 119 8.08 -0.98 0.61
N TRP A 120 7.41 0.15 0.63
CA TRP A 120 7.84 1.32 1.38
C TRP A 120 7.39 1.18 2.83
N ALA A 121 8.34 1.16 3.74
CA ALA A 121 8.10 1.05 5.17
C ALA A 121 8.69 2.26 5.86
N SER A 122 7.86 2.99 6.61
CA SER A 122 8.34 4.16 7.37
C SER A 122 9.33 3.75 8.45
N ARG A 123 10.49 4.39 8.50
CA ARG A 123 11.45 4.23 9.59
C ARG A 123 10.93 4.77 10.93
N ARG A 124 9.89 5.60 10.90
CA ARG A 124 9.25 6.19 12.08
C ARG A 124 8.24 5.26 12.76
N SER A 125 7.88 4.15 12.11
CA SER A 125 6.89 3.21 12.64
C SER A 125 7.51 1.85 12.92
N ALA A 126 7.76 1.55 14.20
CA ALA A 126 8.23 0.24 14.63
C ALA A 126 7.21 -0.87 14.31
N VAL A 127 5.92 -0.56 14.40
CA VAL A 127 4.83 -1.50 14.09
C VAL A 127 4.86 -1.87 12.60
N GLU A 128 5.02 -0.89 11.72
CA GLU A 128 5.11 -1.12 10.28
C GLU A 128 6.36 -1.92 9.91
N GLN A 129 7.51 -1.58 10.50
CA GLN A 129 8.75 -2.32 10.32
C GLN A 129 8.59 -3.79 10.74
N ALA A 130 8.01 -4.04 11.91
CA ALA A 130 7.77 -5.39 12.40
C ALA A 130 6.79 -6.16 11.51
N PHE A 131 5.75 -5.52 11.01
CA PHE A 131 4.80 -6.13 10.10
C PHE A 131 5.48 -6.63 8.81
N TRP A 132 6.25 -5.77 8.14
CA TRP A 132 6.92 -6.16 6.89
C TRP A 132 7.91 -7.31 7.11
N ARG A 133 8.66 -7.30 8.22
CA ARG A 133 9.52 -8.43 8.60
C ARG A 133 8.72 -9.72 8.79
N SER A 134 7.54 -9.64 9.40
CA SER A 134 6.68 -10.79 9.65
C SER A 134 6.12 -11.45 8.38
N VAL A 135 6.04 -10.72 7.28
CA VAL A 135 5.63 -11.25 5.97
C VAL A 135 6.82 -11.60 5.06
N GLY A 136 8.04 -11.60 5.61
CA GLY A 136 9.25 -12.05 4.94
C GLY A 136 10.03 -10.96 4.21
N ALA A 137 9.71 -9.68 4.41
CA ALA A 137 10.48 -8.59 3.83
C ALA A 137 11.86 -8.45 4.49
N MET A 138 12.86 -8.13 3.70
CA MET A 138 14.22 -7.85 4.13
C MET A 138 14.70 -6.55 3.48
N ASP A 139 15.73 -5.94 4.07
CA ASP A 139 16.31 -4.71 3.53
C ASP A 139 16.92 -4.95 2.16
N TRP A 140 16.65 -4.05 1.24
CA TRP A 140 17.23 -4.07 -0.10
C TRP A 140 17.82 -2.72 -0.52
N MET A 141 17.06 -1.65 -0.41
CA MET A 141 17.47 -0.28 -0.74
C MET A 141 17.02 0.70 0.34
N GLU A 142 17.66 1.84 0.38
CA GLU A 142 17.20 2.97 1.19
C GLU A 142 16.54 4.02 0.30
N CYS A 143 15.42 4.56 0.74
CA CYS A 143 14.80 5.74 0.14
C CYS A 143 15.32 6.99 0.86
N LEU A 144 16.00 7.86 0.14
CA LEU A 144 16.62 9.06 0.68
C LEU A 144 15.84 10.30 0.25
N TRP A 145 15.55 11.16 1.22
CA TRP A 145 14.95 12.45 0.90
C TRP A 145 16.04 13.45 0.53
N ILE A 146 15.95 13.99 -0.69
CA ILE A 146 16.89 14.97 -1.19
C ILE A 146 16.25 16.37 -1.04
N LYS A 147 16.90 17.24 -0.28
CA LYS A 147 16.45 18.64 -0.19
C LYS A 147 16.65 19.33 -1.55
N SER A 148 15.62 20.04 -1.96
CA SER A 148 15.69 20.93 -3.11
C SER A 148 16.42 22.24 -2.78
#